data_019b2ce0205ec7c36639a3a8f50cfec3
#
_entry.id   019b2ce0205ec7c36639a3a8f50cfec3
#
_cell.length_a   1.000
_cell.length_b   1.000
_cell.length_c   1.000
_cell.angle_alpha   90.00
_cell.angle_beta   90.00
_cell.angle_gamma   90.00
#
_symmetry.space_group_name_H-M   'P 1'
#
loop_
_entity.id
_entity.type
_entity.pdbx_description
1 polymer ?
#
loop_
_entity_poly.entity_id
_entity_poly.type
_entity_poly.pdbx_seq_one_letter_code
_entity_poly.pdbx_strand_id
1 'polypeptide(L)'
;MRVTICLTAALAVCAASTPALAKTAKPAAFQLNETTWTFVDKGVKVRESIDASGNYIENAVNGKHIDHGAAVMKGQKACFTSAMTKEGEVCWTTPRYALKIGQSFVAKSDKGEKLRVTRVKYLPLKM
;
A
#
# COMPACT_ATOMS: atom_id res chain seq x y z
N MET A 1 6.83 -80.68 26.72
CA MET A 1 6.39 -79.35 26.83
C MET A 1 7.07 -78.48 25.78
N ARG A 2 6.34 -78.06 24.78
CA ARG A 2 6.87 -77.21 23.73
C ARG A 2 6.31 -75.76 24.02
N VAL A 3 7.25 -74.85 24.28
CA VAL A 3 6.93 -73.43 24.46
C VAL A 3 7.07 -72.76 23.10
N THR A 4 5.94 -72.34 22.53
CA THR A 4 5.91 -71.57 21.29
C THR A 4 6.01 -70.09 21.65
N ILE A 5 7.09 -69.46 21.25
CA ILE A 5 7.31 -68.01 21.39
C ILE A 5 6.73 -67.33 20.14
N CYS A 6 5.63 -66.63 20.29
CA CYS A 6 5.11 -65.74 19.23
C CYS A 6 5.93 -64.44 19.22
N LEU A 7 6.67 -64.19 18.15
CA LEU A 7 7.34 -62.93 17.87
C LEU A 7 6.33 -62.01 17.18
N THR A 8 5.82 -61.01 17.87
CA THR A 8 5.03 -59.93 17.25
C THR A 8 5.96 -58.85 16.75
N ALA A 9 6.11 -58.77 15.43
CA ALA A 9 6.82 -57.70 14.78
C ALA A 9 5.92 -56.44 14.78
N ALA A 10 6.29 -55.43 15.53
CA ALA A 10 5.65 -54.12 15.48
C ALA A 10 6.19 -53.33 14.28
N LEU A 11 5.36 -53.18 13.25
CA LEU A 11 5.64 -52.27 12.12
C LEU A 11 5.44 -50.82 12.61
N ALA A 12 6.53 -50.10 12.83
CA ALA A 12 6.50 -48.67 13.05
C ALA A 12 6.27 -47.95 11.72
N VAL A 13 5.03 -47.46 11.50
CA VAL A 13 4.75 -46.61 10.36
C VAL A 13 5.25 -45.20 10.70
N CYS A 14 6.42 -44.84 10.17
CA CYS A 14 6.91 -43.47 10.14
C CYS A 14 6.04 -42.65 9.19
N ALA A 15 5.04 -41.92 9.73
CA ALA A 15 4.35 -40.91 8.96
C ALA A 15 5.33 -39.77 8.68
N ALA A 16 5.88 -39.71 7.48
CA ALA A 16 6.64 -38.55 7.02
C ALA A 16 5.66 -37.39 6.80
N SER A 17 5.61 -36.48 7.75
CA SER A 17 4.91 -35.22 7.56
C SER A 17 5.74 -34.36 6.60
N THR A 18 5.28 -34.27 5.34
CA THR A 18 5.85 -33.31 4.39
C THR A 18 5.46 -31.92 4.83
N PRO A 19 6.43 -30.97 5.03
CA PRO A 19 6.08 -29.60 5.33
C PRO A 19 5.31 -29.03 4.12
N ALA A 20 4.10 -28.53 4.35
CA ALA A 20 3.35 -27.83 3.33
C ALA A 20 4.14 -26.59 2.94
N LEU A 21 4.58 -26.49 1.67
CA LEU A 21 5.19 -25.30 1.11
C LEU A 21 4.14 -24.18 1.15
N ALA A 22 4.34 -23.17 2.02
CA ALA A 22 3.51 -21.99 2.03
C ALA A 22 3.61 -21.32 0.65
N LYS A 23 2.46 -21.18 -0.05
CA LYS A 23 2.39 -20.42 -1.30
C LYS A 23 2.76 -18.98 -0.97
N THR A 24 3.85 -18.47 -1.53
CA THR A 24 4.18 -17.05 -1.48
C THR A 24 3.07 -16.28 -2.21
N ALA A 25 2.30 -15.48 -1.46
CA ALA A 25 1.30 -14.62 -2.06
C ALA A 25 1.99 -13.62 -3.02
N LYS A 26 1.40 -13.40 -4.22
CA LYS A 26 1.86 -12.35 -5.11
C LYS A 26 1.77 -11.00 -4.41
N PRO A 27 2.78 -10.10 -4.55
CA PRO A 27 2.67 -8.74 -4.02
C PRO A 27 1.42 -8.05 -4.58
N ALA A 28 0.68 -7.36 -3.71
CA ALA A 28 -0.47 -6.59 -4.15
C ALA A 28 -0.02 -5.43 -5.05
N ALA A 29 -0.78 -5.14 -6.11
CA ALA A 29 -0.54 -3.98 -6.94
C ALA A 29 -0.74 -2.69 -6.13
N PHE A 30 -0.04 -1.63 -6.53
CA PHE A 30 -0.24 -0.31 -5.94
C PHE A 30 -1.70 0.13 -6.12
N GLN A 31 -2.31 0.58 -5.03
CA GLN A 31 -3.65 1.15 -5.01
C GLN A 31 -3.63 2.49 -4.31
N LEU A 32 -4.40 3.43 -4.83
CA LEU A 32 -4.48 4.78 -4.31
C LEU A 32 -5.58 4.95 -3.27
N ASN A 33 -6.74 4.30 -3.49
CA ASN A 33 -7.92 4.45 -2.65
C ASN A 33 -7.68 3.87 -1.24
N GLU A 34 -8.25 4.52 -0.23
CA GLU A 34 -8.11 4.18 1.19
C GLU A 34 -6.65 4.19 1.66
N THR A 35 -5.89 5.19 1.20
CA THR A 35 -4.50 5.41 1.60
C THR A 35 -4.29 6.81 2.14
N THR A 36 -3.28 6.94 3.00
CA THR A 36 -2.82 8.23 3.50
C THR A 36 -1.31 8.33 3.33
N TRP A 37 -0.87 9.48 2.87
CA TRP A 37 0.52 9.78 2.53
C TRP A 37 0.97 11.05 3.23
N THR A 38 2.25 11.13 3.52
CA THR A 38 2.89 12.36 4.01
C THR A 38 4.05 12.74 3.08
N PHE A 39 4.22 14.01 2.88
CA PHE A 39 5.32 14.59 2.10
C PHE A 39 5.57 16.03 2.52
N VAL A 40 6.65 16.60 2.02
CA VAL A 40 6.96 18.03 2.23
C VAL A 40 6.84 18.71 0.87
N ASP A 41 5.97 19.70 0.78
CA ASP A 41 5.83 20.54 -0.39
C ASP A 41 6.10 21.99 -0.02
N LYS A 42 7.06 22.62 -0.70
CA LYS A 42 7.49 24.02 -0.46
C LYS A 42 7.75 24.32 1.03
N GLY A 43 8.40 23.38 1.72
CA GLY A 43 8.73 23.51 3.15
C GLY A 43 7.59 23.21 4.11
N VAL A 44 6.39 22.90 3.61
CA VAL A 44 5.22 22.55 4.43
C VAL A 44 5.05 21.04 4.47
N LYS A 45 4.96 20.47 5.66
CA LYS A 45 4.64 19.05 5.82
C LYS A 45 3.14 18.83 5.61
N VAL A 46 2.82 18.00 4.63
CA VAL A 46 1.46 17.74 4.15
C VAL A 46 1.06 16.31 4.49
N ARG A 47 -0.20 16.13 4.82
CA ARG A 47 -0.86 14.84 4.86
C ARG A 47 -1.97 14.83 3.80
N GLU A 48 -1.95 13.81 2.94
CA GLU A 48 -2.95 13.60 1.90
C GLU A 48 -3.65 12.29 2.15
N SER A 49 -4.97 12.28 2.10
CA SER A 49 -5.79 11.08 2.22
C SER A 49 -6.71 10.94 1.03
N ILE A 50 -6.77 9.74 0.47
CA ILE A 50 -7.67 9.39 -0.64
C ILE A 50 -8.68 8.38 -0.12
N ASP A 51 -9.98 8.68 -0.26
CA ASP A 51 -11.05 7.80 0.19
C ASP A 51 -11.35 6.67 -0.80
N ALA A 52 -12.29 5.80 -0.43
CA ALA A 52 -12.70 4.67 -1.27
C ALA A 52 -13.29 5.10 -2.62
N SER A 53 -13.83 6.30 -2.71
CA SER A 53 -14.43 6.85 -3.94
C SER A 53 -13.42 7.61 -4.82
N GLY A 54 -12.18 7.77 -4.36
CA GLY A 54 -11.15 8.51 -5.06
C GLY A 54 -11.15 10.00 -4.80
N ASN A 55 -11.86 10.48 -3.79
CA ASN A 55 -11.73 11.88 -3.36
C ASN A 55 -10.48 12.03 -2.51
N TYR A 56 -9.68 13.05 -2.77
CA TYR A 56 -8.53 13.35 -1.93
C TYR A 56 -8.71 14.65 -1.15
N ILE A 57 -8.07 14.70 0.01
CA ILE A 57 -7.95 15.89 0.85
C ILE A 57 -6.49 16.02 1.26
N GLU A 58 -5.93 17.20 1.08
CA GLU A 58 -4.62 17.60 1.55
C GLU A 58 -4.73 18.62 2.67
N ASN A 59 -4.14 18.32 3.80
CA ASN A 59 -4.02 19.25 4.91
C ASN A 59 -2.56 19.36 5.33
N ALA A 60 -2.13 20.52 5.76
CA ALA A 60 -0.89 20.65 6.51
C ALA A 60 -1.00 19.84 7.81
N VAL A 61 0.11 19.33 8.32
CA VAL A 61 0.12 18.54 9.56
C VAL A 61 -0.44 19.32 10.75
N ASN A 62 -0.38 20.66 10.72
CA ASN A 62 -1.02 21.54 11.72
C ASN A 62 -2.55 21.64 11.59
N GLY A 63 -3.16 20.98 10.60
CA GLY A 63 -4.60 20.96 10.37
C GLY A 63 -5.13 21.96 9.33
N LYS A 64 -4.29 22.88 8.83
CA LYS A 64 -4.71 23.83 7.79
C LYS A 64 -5.02 23.10 6.49
N HIS A 65 -6.22 23.34 5.93
CA HIS A 65 -6.61 22.80 4.62
C HIS A 65 -5.78 23.41 3.50
N ILE A 66 -5.27 22.58 2.59
CA ILE A 66 -4.42 22.98 1.46
C ILE A 66 -5.16 22.79 0.15
N ASP A 67 -5.65 21.58 -0.13
CA ASP A 67 -6.31 21.23 -1.39
C ASP A 67 -7.26 20.05 -1.21
N HIS A 68 -8.15 19.86 -2.17
CA HIS A 68 -9.01 18.69 -2.31
C HIS A 68 -9.46 18.53 -3.76
N GLY A 69 -9.90 17.33 -4.09
CA GLY A 69 -10.39 17.03 -5.43
C GLY A 69 -10.57 15.55 -5.67
N ALA A 70 -10.32 15.14 -6.89
CA ALA A 70 -10.43 13.74 -7.31
C ALA A 70 -9.08 13.15 -7.69
N ALA A 71 -8.87 11.90 -7.33
CA ALA A 71 -7.68 11.14 -7.68
C ALA A 71 -8.07 9.81 -8.34
N VAL A 72 -7.36 9.44 -9.38
CA VAL A 72 -7.61 8.21 -10.13
C VAL A 72 -6.29 7.59 -10.60
N MET A 73 -6.21 6.27 -10.60
CA MET A 73 -5.09 5.55 -11.24
C MET A 73 -5.29 5.48 -12.73
N LYS A 74 -4.28 5.86 -13.50
CA LYS A 74 -4.18 5.69 -14.95
C LYS A 74 -2.90 4.92 -15.27
N GLY A 75 -3.02 3.61 -15.46
CA GLY A 75 -1.85 2.73 -15.53
C GLY A 75 -1.04 2.79 -14.24
N GLN A 76 0.25 3.09 -14.33
CA GLN A 76 1.15 3.26 -13.18
C GLN A 76 1.32 4.73 -12.79
N LYS A 77 0.29 5.54 -12.98
CA LYS A 77 0.28 6.94 -12.54
C LYS A 77 -0.93 7.23 -11.69
N ALA A 78 -0.73 8.00 -10.64
CA ALA A 78 -1.80 8.58 -9.84
C ALA A 78 -2.08 9.99 -10.36
N CYS A 79 -3.28 10.24 -10.83
CA CYS A 79 -3.67 11.48 -11.46
C CYS A 79 -4.67 12.24 -10.58
N PHE A 80 -4.34 13.47 -10.26
CA PHE A 80 -5.09 14.33 -9.35
C PHE A 80 -5.66 15.53 -10.07
N THR A 81 -6.91 15.84 -9.81
CA THR A 81 -7.56 17.04 -10.32
C THR A 81 -8.09 17.84 -9.14
N SER A 82 -7.51 19.01 -8.90
CA SER A 82 -7.93 19.90 -7.82
C SER A 82 -9.32 20.47 -8.08
N ALA A 83 -10.16 20.49 -7.06
CA ALA A 83 -11.42 21.22 -7.08
C ALA A 83 -11.25 22.71 -6.72
N MET A 84 -10.08 23.10 -6.21
CA MET A 84 -9.79 24.46 -5.75
C MET A 84 -9.06 25.30 -6.81
N THR A 85 -8.37 24.67 -7.73
CA THR A 85 -7.59 25.36 -8.77
C THR A 85 -8.08 24.97 -10.17
N LYS A 86 -7.69 25.74 -11.18
CA LYS A 86 -7.98 25.45 -12.60
C LYS A 86 -6.78 24.87 -13.31
N GLU A 87 -5.84 24.30 -12.56
CA GLU A 87 -4.60 23.75 -13.11
C GLU A 87 -4.83 22.55 -14.01
N GLY A 88 -5.95 21.84 -13.82
CA GLY A 88 -6.25 20.60 -14.52
C GLY A 88 -5.62 19.39 -13.86
N GLU A 89 -5.61 18.27 -14.57
CA GLU A 89 -5.08 17.01 -14.07
C GLU A 89 -3.55 17.01 -14.04
N VAL A 90 -2.98 16.61 -12.92
CA VAL A 90 -1.55 16.37 -12.74
C VAL A 90 -1.34 14.92 -12.36
N CYS A 91 -0.53 14.22 -13.13
CA CYS A 91 -0.24 12.80 -12.92
C CYS A 91 1.16 12.59 -12.34
N TRP A 92 1.24 11.69 -11.38
CA TRP A 92 2.46 11.34 -10.66
C TRP A 92 2.81 9.87 -10.86
N THR A 93 4.09 9.55 -11.02
CA THR A 93 4.54 8.17 -11.10
C THR A 93 4.30 7.44 -9.78
N THR A 94 3.94 6.16 -9.86
CA THR A 94 3.70 5.31 -8.69
C THR A 94 4.56 4.06 -8.75
N PRO A 95 4.82 3.42 -7.59
CA PRO A 95 5.42 2.09 -7.58
C PRO A 95 4.52 1.06 -8.27
N ARG A 96 5.11 -0.03 -8.72
CA ARG A 96 4.37 -1.16 -9.27
C ARG A 96 3.54 -1.88 -8.21
N TYR A 97 4.09 -2.00 -7.01
CA TYR A 97 3.51 -2.76 -5.91
C TYR A 97 3.15 -1.86 -4.72
N ALA A 98 2.17 -2.30 -3.94
CA ALA A 98 1.78 -1.63 -2.71
C ALA A 98 2.97 -1.46 -1.75
N LEU A 99 3.06 -0.30 -1.14
CA LEU A 99 4.02 0.00 -0.09
C LEU A 99 3.44 -0.37 1.27
N LYS A 100 4.30 -0.82 2.16
CA LYS A 100 3.96 -0.97 3.58
C LYS A 100 3.93 0.39 4.27
N ILE A 101 3.20 0.49 5.37
CA ILE A 101 3.22 1.67 6.23
C ILE A 101 4.65 1.96 6.66
N GLY A 102 5.07 3.22 6.53
CA GLY A 102 6.43 3.69 6.80
C GLY A 102 7.39 3.66 5.61
N GLN A 103 7.04 2.99 4.52
CA GLN A 103 7.85 3.00 3.30
C GLN A 103 7.61 4.26 2.46
N SER A 104 8.65 4.69 1.77
CA SER A 104 8.65 5.88 0.93
C SER A 104 9.06 5.56 -0.50
N PHE A 105 8.63 6.40 -1.42
CA PHE A 105 9.13 6.43 -2.79
C PHE A 105 9.20 7.87 -3.28
N VAL A 106 9.92 8.10 -4.38
CA VAL A 106 9.97 9.42 -5.03
C VAL A 106 8.99 9.42 -6.20
N ALA A 107 7.92 10.21 -6.08
CA ALA A 107 6.97 10.45 -7.15
C ALA A 107 7.48 11.59 -8.04
N LYS A 108 7.28 11.44 -9.35
CA LYS A 108 7.59 12.47 -10.35
C LYS A 108 6.31 12.87 -11.06
N SER A 109 6.05 14.17 -11.15
CA SER A 109 4.90 14.67 -11.88
C SER A 109 5.21 14.81 -13.38
N ASP A 110 4.16 14.86 -14.18
CA ASP A 110 4.23 15.18 -15.61
C ASP A 110 4.66 16.64 -15.87
N LYS A 111 4.71 17.48 -14.83
CA LYS A 111 5.23 18.84 -14.85
C LYS A 111 6.69 18.96 -14.36
N GLY A 112 7.37 17.84 -14.10
CA GLY A 112 8.76 17.80 -13.69
C GLY A 112 9.03 17.98 -12.21
N GLU A 113 8.01 18.02 -11.37
CA GLU A 113 8.14 18.06 -9.92
C GLU A 113 8.52 16.68 -9.36
N LYS A 114 9.22 16.65 -8.24
CA LYS A 114 9.58 15.44 -7.51
C LYS A 114 9.19 15.59 -6.05
N LEU A 115 8.53 14.59 -5.50
CA LEU A 115 8.18 14.51 -4.09
C LEU A 115 8.57 13.15 -3.52
N ARG A 116 9.17 13.15 -2.33
CA ARG A 116 9.32 11.92 -1.55
C ARG A 116 8.05 11.75 -0.72
N VAL A 117 7.30 10.71 -1.02
CA VAL A 117 6.04 10.42 -0.32
C VAL A 117 6.18 9.17 0.54
N THR A 118 5.65 9.22 1.74
CA THR A 118 5.72 8.13 2.72
C THR A 118 4.31 7.65 3.02
N ARG A 119 4.09 6.34 2.93
CA ARG A 119 2.82 5.75 3.33
C ARG A 119 2.68 5.74 4.85
N VAL A 120 1.55 6.25 5.33
CA VAL A 120 1.17 6.19 6.74
C VAL A 120 -0.15 5.43 6.88
N LYS A 121 -0.54 5.11 8.12
CA LYS A 121 -1.83 4.47 8.38
C LYS A 121 -2.96 5.33 7.81
N TYR A 122 -3.93 4.68 7.15
CA TYR A 122 -5.08 5.36 6.57
C TYR A 122 -5.83 6.18 7.64
N LEU A 123 -5.98 7.45 7.37
CA LEU A 123 -6.69 8.40 8.21
C LEU A 123 -7.57 9.27 7.31
N PRO A 124 -8.90 9.08 7.32
CA PRO A 124 -9.80 9.98 6.61
C PRO A 124 -9.63 11.40 7.11
N LEU A 125 -9.33 12.32 6.20
CA LEU A 125 -9.18 13.75 6.52
C LEU A 125 -10.50 14.46 6.32
N LYS A 126 -10.63 15.61 6.96
CA LYS A 126 -11.75 16.55 6.82
C LYS A 126 -11.23 17.88 6.29
N MET A 127 -12.07 18.55 5.51
CA MET A 127 -11.83 19.92 5.10
C MET A 127 -12.10 20.90 6.25
#